data_269411a8948be21c1d6e7b74c91979db
#
_entry.id   269411a8948be21c1d6e7b74c91979db
#
_cell.length_a   1.000
_cell.length_b   1.000
_cell.length_c   1.000
_cell.angle_alpha   90.00
_cell.angle_beta   90.00
_cell.angle_gamma   90.00
#
_symmetry.space_group_name_H-M   'P 1'
#
loop_
_entity.id
_entity.type
_entity.pdbx_description
1 polymer ?
#
loop_
_entity_poly.entity_id
_entity_poly.type
_entity_poly.pdbx_seq_one_letter_code
_entity_poly.pdbx_strand_id
1 'polypeptide(L)'
;MKAQGKVFKYGDNVDTDVIIPARYLNSSDPAELATHCMEDIDKEFVNKVHKGDIIVAEKNFGCGSSREHAPIAIKAAGVSCVIAETFARIFYRNAINIGLPIIECSEASKGIEDGDDVEVDFDSGMIYNRTKGTEFKGQAFPEFMQKIIKAEGLISYINGKN
;
A
#
# COMPACT_ATOMS: atom_id res chain seq x y z
N MET A 1 13.26 -9.07 1.70
CA MET A 1 12.50 -7.80 1.85
C MET A 1 11.26 -8.04 2.68
N LYS A 2 11.10 -7.31 3.75
CA LYS A 2 10.01 -7.51 4.72
C LYS A 2 9.39 -6.17 5.14
N ALA A 3 8.12 -6.23 5.56
CA ALA A 3 7.41 -5.11 6.17
C ALA A 3 6.75 -5.58 7.46
N GLN A 4 6.63 -4.70 8.45
CA GLN A 4 5.91 -4.99 9.68
C GLN A 4 5.32 -3.70 10.25
N GLY A 5 4.08 -3.77 10.69
CA GLY A 5 3.39 -2.63 11.27
C GLY A 5 1.97 -2.95 11.67
N LYS A 6 1.31 -1.94 12.21
CA LYS A 6 -0.11 -2.05 12.57
C LYS A 6 -0.98 -1.84 11.34
N VAL A 7 -2.14 -2.48 11.36
CA VAL A 7 -3.07 -2.49 10.23
C VAL A 7 -4.12 -1.40 10.37
N PHE A 8 -4.34 -0.69 9.27
CA PHE A 8 -5.51 0.14 9.03
C PHE A 8 -6.38 -0.60 8.03
N LYS A 9 -7.58 -0.99 8.45
CA LYS A 9 -8.46 -1.83 7.63
C LYS A 9 -9.56 -1.02 6.96
N TYR A 10 -9.73 -1.25 5.66
CA TYR A 10 -10.79 -0.62 4.86
C TYR A 10 -11.53 -1.68 4.05
N GLY A 11 -12.66 -1.33 3.47
CA GLY A 11 -13.52 -2.26 2.74
C GLY A 11 -13.27 -2.32 1.24
N ASP A 12 -14.33 -2.60 0.48
CA ASP A 12 -14.30 -2.68 -0.98
C ASP A 12 -14.23 -1.30 -1.63
N ASN A 13 -13.70 -1.26 -2.84
CA ASN A 13 -13.76 -0.08 -3.72
C ASN A 13 -13.24 1.21 -3.09
N VAL A 14 -12.09 1.12 -2.42
CA VAL A 14 -11.37 2.31 -1.97
C VAL A 14 -10.77 2.97 -3.21
N ASP A 15 -11.44 3.99 -3.74
CA ASP A 15 -11.02 4.59 -4.99
C ASP A 15 -9.95 5.67 -4.79
N THR A 16 -9.32 6.06 -5.90
CA THR A 16 -8.20 7.01 -5.85
C THR A 16 -8.62 8.38 -5.33
N ASP A 17 -9.88 8.78 -5.55
CA ASP A 17 -10.39 10.06 -5.07
C ASP A 17 -10.59 10.06 -3.54
N VAL A 18 -10.84 8.88 -2.97
CA VAL A 18 -10.91 8.69 -1.52
C VAL A 18 -9.51 8.67 -0.91
N ILE A 19 -8.55 8.05 -1.60
CA ILE A 19 -7.15 7.97 -1.14
C ILE A 19 -6.54 9.36 -1.10
N ILE A 20 -6.68 10.13 -2.18
CA ILE A 20 -6.25 11.51 -2.26
C ILE A 20 -7.27 12.33 -3.05
N PRO A 21 -8.03 13.20 -2.39
CA PRO A 21 -9.08 13.97 -3.05
C PRO A 21 -8.54 14.89 -4.16
N ALA A 22 -9.38 15.10 -5.18
CA ALA A 22 -9.03 15.90 -6.35
C ALA A 22 -8.57 17.32 -5.98
N ARG A 23 -9.08 17.88 -4.90
CA ARG A 23 -8.73 19.24 -4.45
C ARG A 23 -7.25 19.39 -4.07
N TYR A 24 -6.52 18.28 -3.90
CA TYR A 24 -5.10 18.31 -3.55
C TYR A 24 -4.18 17.95 -4.70
N LEU A 25 -4.71 17.73 -5.90
CA LEU A 25 -3.93 17.26 -7.05
C LEU A 25 -3.12 18.35 -7.74
N ASN A 26 -3.26 19.59 -7.33
CA ASN A 26 -2.44 20.70 -7.82
C ASN A 26 -1.01 20.69 -7.25
N SER A 27 -0.74 19.80 -6.29
CA SER A 27 0.58 19.59 -5.73
C SER A 27 1.11 18.21 -6.12
N SER A 28 2.40 18.12 -6.40
CA SER A 28 3.11 16.86 -6.61
C SER A 28 4.07 16.55 -5.46
N ASP A 29 4.09 17.38 -4.43
CA ASP A 29 4.97 17.17 -3.27
C ASP A 29 4.46 15.98 -2.44
N PRO A 30 5.24 14.88 -2.34
CA PRO A 30 4.82 13.72 -1.57
C PRO A 30 4.49 14.05 -0.11
N ALA A 31 5.25 14.92 0.53
CA ALA A 31 5.02 15.29 1.93
C ALA A 31 3.67 15.98 2.10
N GLU A 32 3.30 16.85 1.17
CA GLU A 32 2.00 17.53 1.21
C GLU A 32 0.86 16.55 0.95
N LEU A 33 1.00 15.68 -0.04
CA LEU A 33 0.00 14.66 -0.34
C LEU A 33 -0.21 13.73 0.86
N ALA A 34 0.85 13.38 1.57
CA ALA A 34 0.77 12.52 2.74
C ALA A 34 -0.11 13.10 3.84
N THR A 35 -0.11 14.43 4.01
CA THR A 35 -0.92 15.08 5.04
C THR A 35 -2.42 14.98 4.80
N HIS A 36 -2.83 14.63 3.59
CA HIS A 36 -4.24 14.51 3.21
C HIS A 36 -4.64 13.08 2.82
N CYS A 37 -3.71 12.13 3.00
CA CYS A 37 -3.95 10.74 2.63
C CYS A 37 -5.14 10.16 3.41
N MET A 38 -6.08 9.55 2.71
CA MET A 38 -7.29 8.92 3.27
C MET A 38 -8.23 9.88 3.98
N GLU A 39 -8.05 11.18 3.81
CA GLU A 39 -8.78 12.20 4.56
C GLU A 39 -10.30 12.06 4.47
N ASP A 40 -10.83 11.73 3.30
CA ASP A 40 -12.28 11.66 3.09
C ASP A 40 -12.92 10.36 3.59
N ILE A 41 -12.13 9.34 3.90
CA ILE A 41 -12.64 8.07 4.43
C ILE A 41 -12.25 7.86 5.90
N ASP A 42 -11.12 8.42 6.32
CA ASP A 42 -10.61 8.24 7.68
C ASP A 42 -9.76 9.45 8.07
N LYS A 43 -10.40 10.43 8.69
CA LYS A 43 -9.73 11.68 9.07
C LYS A 43 -8.57 11.47 10.04
N GLU A 44 -8.63 10.41 10.84
CA GLU A 44 -7.63 10.14 11.86
C GLU A 44 -6.42 9.37 11.32
N PHE A 45 -6.50 8.88 10.09
CA PHE A 45 -5.43 8.08 9.51
C PHE A 45 -4.08 8.81 9.60
N VAL A 46 -4.01 10.05 9.15
CA VAL A 46 -2.75 10.81 9.11
C VAL A 46 -2.21 11.10 10.51
N ASN A 47 -3.07 11.10 11.54
CA ASN A 47 -2.66 11.33 12.92
C ASN A 47 -2.22 10.05 13.63
N LYS A 48 -2.64 8.88 13.13
CA LYS A 48 -2.38 7.59 13.77
C LYS A 48 -1.34 6.74 13.05
N VAL A 49 -1.12 6.99 11.76
CA VAL A 49 -0.20 6.18 10.97
C VAL A 49 1.24 6.43 11.41
N HIS A 50 2.00 5.35 11.53
CA HIS A 50 3.43 5.39 11.81
C HIS A 50 4.19 4.75 10.66
N LYS A 51 5.44 5.13 10.49
CA LYS A 51 6.29 4.53 9.47
C LYS A 51 6.35 3.02 9.65
N GLY A 52 6.03 2.29 8.59
CA GLY A 52 5.99 0.84 8.60
C GLY A 52 4.59 0.25 8.69
N ASP A 53 3.59 1.04 9.02
CA ASP A 53 2.21 0.55 9.12
C ASP A 53 1.70 0.03 7.79
N ILE A 54 0.63 -0.77 7.85
CA ILE A 54 0.11 -1.53 6.71
C ILE A 54 -1.36 -1.21 6.51
N ILE A 55 -1.76 -1.02 5.25
CA ILE A 55 -3.17 -0.92 4.88
C ILE A 55 -3.64 -2.30 4.44
N VAL A 56 -4.79 -2.74 4.94
CA VAL A 56 -5.47 -3.96 4.50
C VAL A 56 -6.85 -3.57 4.01
N ALA A 57 -7.20 -3.99 2.81
CA ALA A 57 -8.51 -3.68 2.23
C ALA A 57 -9.05 -4.92 1.49
N GLU A 58 -10.22 -4.79 0.89
CA GLU A 58 -10.87 -5.91 0.25
C GLU A 58 -10.76 -5.79 -1.27
N LYS A 59 -11.88 -5.74 -2.00
CA LYS A 59 -11.85 -5.79 -3.46
C LYS A 59 -11.60 -4.43 -4.09
N ASN A 60 -10.89 -4.46 -5.21
CA ASN A 60 -10.79 -3.33 -6.13
C ASN A 60 -10.20 -2.06 -5.50
N PHE A 61 -9.12 -2.24 -4.72
CA PHE A 61 -8.43 -1.11 -4.10
C PHE A 61 -7.74 -0.26 -5.17
N GLY A 62 -7.93 1.05 -5.07
CA GLY A 62 -7.33 1.99 -6.03
C GLY A 62 -8.12 2.17 -7.31
N CYS A 63 -9.40 1.78 -7.32
CA CYS A 63 -10.27 1.97 -8.47
C CYS A 63 -10.52 3.47 -8.75
N GLY A 64 -11.19 3.76 -9.86
CA GLY A 64 -11.47 5.13 -10.27
C GLY A 64 -10.41 5.68 -11.21
N SER A 65 -10.06 6.95 -11.05
CA SER A 65 -9.10 7.62 -11.93
C SER A 65 -7.68 7.10 -11.77
N SER A 66 -6.93 7.08 -12.85
CA SER A 66 -5.54 6.62 -12.86
C SER A 66 -4.61 7.71 -12.32
N ARG A 67 -4.64 7.94 -11.01
CA ARG A 67 -3.85 8.98 -10.37
C ARG A 67 -2.61 8.40 -9.72
N GLU A 68 -1.44 8.83 -10.19
CA GLU A 68 -0.17 8.47 -9.56
C GLU A 68 -0.06 9.05 -8.16
N HIS A 69 -0.78 10.13 -7.87
CA HIS A 69 -0.81 10.76 -6.56
C HIS A 69 -1.27 9.82 -5.44
N ALA A 70 -2.17 8.88 -5.77
CA ALA A 70 -2.72 7.97 -4.75
C ALA A 70 -1.64 7.06 -4.13
N PRO A 71 -0.88 6.26 -4.89
CA PRO A 71 0.17 5.47 -4.26
C PRO A 71 1.30 6.31 -3.68
N ILE A 72 1.58 7.48 -4.25
CA ILE A 72 2.58 8.40 -3.69
C ILE A 72 2.16 8.88 -2.31
N ALA A 73 0.89 9.28 -2.15
CA ALA A 73 0.35 9.73 -0.86
C ALA A 73 0.44 8.63 0.20
N ILE A 74 0.07 7.40 -0.14
CA ILE A 74 0.13 6.25 0.76
C ILE A 74 1.57 5.99 1.20
N LYS A 75 2.49 5.93 0.25
CA LYS A 75 3.90 5.68 0.56
C LYS A 75 4.50 6.79 1.42
N ALA A 76 4.24 8.04 1.07
CA ALA A 76 4.77 9.20 1.79
C ALA A 76 4.19 9.30 3.21
N ALA A 77 2.98 8.78 3.44
CA ALA A 77 2.38 8.74 4.78
C ALA A 77 3.09 7.75 5.71
N GLY A 78 3.94 6.89 5.17
CA GLY A 78 4.72 5.93 5.96
C GLY A 78 4.27 4.49 5.81
N VAL A 79 3.26 4.22 5.01
CA VAL A 79 2.74 2.86 4.79
C VAL A 79 3.81 2.02 4.09
N SER A 80 4.12 0.86 4.66
CA SER A 80 5.14 -0.04 4.14
C SER A 80 4.60 -1.05 3.12
N CYS A 81 3.29 -1.31 3.16
CA CYS A 81 2.66 -2.31 2.30
C CYS A 81 1.16 -2.11 2.28
N VAL A 82 0.53 -2.41 1.14
CA VAL A 82 -0.93 -2.52 1.05
C VAL A 82 -1.27 -3.96 0.69
N ILE A 83 -2.14 -4.57 1.51
CA ILE A 83 -2.67 -5.90 1.26
C ILE A 83 -4.13 -5.75 0.89
N ALA A 84 -4.56 -6.35 -0.22
CA ALA A 84 -5.96 -6.33 -0.62
C ALA A 84 -6.36 -7.65 -1.26
N GLU A 85 -7.65 -7.90 -1.35
CA GLU A 85 -8.13 -9.07 -2.08
C GLU A 85 -7.80 -8.89 -3.56
N THR A 86 -8.11 -7.72 -4.12
CA THR A 86 -7.72 -7.34 -5.49
C THR A 86 -7.39 -5.86 -5.56
N PHE A 87 -6.58 -5.48 -6.54
CA PHE A 87 -6.27 -4.09 -6.88
C PHE A 87 -6.77 -3.74 -8.26
N ALA A 88 -7.17 -2.50 -8.46
CA ALA A 88 -7.39 -1.98 -9.80
C ALA A 88 -6.06 -2.02 -10.57
N ARG A 89 -6.11 -2.40 -11.84
CA ARG A 89 -4.91 -2.66 -12.65
C ARG A 89 -3.97 -1.46 -12.70
N ILE A 90 -4.50 -0.28 -12.93
CA ILE A 90 -3.67 0.92 -13.07
C ILE A 90 -3.03 1.30 -11.74
N PHE A 91 -3.80 1.18 -10.63
CA PHE A 91 -3.24 1.42 -9.30
C PHE A 91 -2.10 0.44 -9.01
N TYR A 92 -2.29 -0.84 -9.32
CA TYR A 92 -1.25 -1.86 -9.13
C TYR A 92 0.05 -1.45 -9.83
N ARG A 93 -0.06 -1.08 -11.11
CA ARG A 93 1.09 -0.65 -11.91
C ARG A 93 1.75 0.60 -11.33
N ASN A 94 0.97 1.60 -10.99
CA ASN A 94 1.49 2.85 -10.45
C ASN A 94 2.18 2.63 -9.10
N ALA A 95 1.61 1.78 -8.25
CA ALA A 95 2.21 1.47 -6.95
C ALA A 95 3.59 0.83 -7.10
N ILE A 96 3.72 -0.16 -7.97
CA ILE A 96 5.01 -0.81 -8.22
C ILE A 96 6.01 0.22 -8.78
N ASN A 97 5.57 1.04 -9.73
CA ASN A 97 6.45 2.02 -10.38
C ASN A 97 7.02 3.06 -9.40
N ILE A 98 6.29 3.39 -8.35
CA ILE A 98 6.78 4.36 -7.35
C ILE A 98 7.39 3.68 -6.11
N GLY A 99 7.46 2.36 -6.10
CA GLY A 99 8.08 1.62 -5.02
C GLY A 99 7.21 1.37 -3.81
N LEU A 100 5.89 1.41 -3.95
CA LEU A 100 4.97 1.02 -2.88
C LEU A 100 4.69 -0.48 -2.99
N PRO A 101 5.13 -1.29 -1.99
CA PRO A 101 4.84 -2.72 -2.02
C PRO A 101 3.35 -3.00 -1.87
N ILE A 102 2.82 -3.87 -2.72
CA ILE A 102 1.42 -4.30 -2.65
C ILE A 102 1.34 -5.79 -2.88
N ILE A 103 0.37 -6.45 -2.25
CA ILE A 103 0.20 -7.89 -2.37
C ILE A 103 -1.29 -8.25 -2.36
N GLU A 104 -1.69 -9.12 -3.28
CA GLU A 104 -3.06 -9.61 -3.33
C GLU A 104 -3.16 -10.91 -2.54
N CYS A 105 -4.07 -10.94 -1.56
CA CYS A 105 -4.34 -12.14 -0.78
C CYS A 105 -5.75 -12.07 -0.20
N SER A 106 -6.67 -12.82 -0.77
CA SER A 106 -8.08 -12.85 -0.35
C SER A 106 -8.22 -13.29 1.10
N GLU A 107 -7.48 -14.33 1.50
CA GLU A 107 -7.58 -14.86 2.86
C GLU A 107 -7.08 -13.86 3.89
N ALA A 108 -5.98 -13.18 3.61
CA ALA A 108 -5.44 -12.17 4.50
C ALA A 108 -6.37 -10.96 4.60
N SER A 109 -6.95 -10.53 3.48
CA SER A 109 -7.84 -9.37 3.47
C SER A 109 -9.07 -9.59 4.35
N LYS A 110 -9.50 -10.84 4.50
CA LYS A 110 -10.66 -11.20 5.34
C LYS A 110 -10.28 -11.54 6.77
N GLY A 111 -9.10 -12.12 6.97
CA GLY A 111 -8.66 -12.63 8.27
C GLY A 111 -7.91 -11.62 9.13
N ILE A 112 -7.47 -10.52 8.58
CA ILE A 112 -6.76 -9.48 9.32
C ILE A 112 -7.74 -8.39 9.71
N GLU A 113 -7.65 -7.91 10.95
CA GLU A 113 -8.52 -6.86 11.47
C GLU A 113 -7.75 -5.57 11.72
N ASP A 114 -8.49 -4.47 11.82
CA ASP A 114 -7.94 -3.16 12.13
C ASP A 114 -7.19 -3.22 13.46
N GLY A 115 -5.99 -2.66 13.48
CA GLY A 115 -5.14 -2.64 14.67
C GLY A 115 -4.27 -3.87 14.87
N ASP A 116 -4.43 -4.93 14.06
CA ASP A 116 -3.56 -6.10 14.15
C ASP A 116 -2.11 -5.74 13.78
N ASP A 117 -1.16 -6.46 14.38
CA ASP A 117 0.26 -6.35 14.05
C ASP A 117 0.59 -7.42 13.00
N VAL A 118 1.03 -6.99 11.83
CA VAL A 118 1.24 -7.88 10.69
C VAL A 118 2.65 -7.71 10.13
N GLU A 119 3.26 -8.84 9.78
CA GLU A 119 4.55 -8.89 9.09
C GLU A 119 4.38 -9.54 7.72
N VAL A 120 5.01 -8.97 6.71
CA VAL A 120 4.96 -9.49 5.34
C VAL A 120 6.37 -9.79 4.87
N ASP A 121 6.58 -11.01 4.35
CA ASP A 121 7.81 -11.40 3.69
C ASP A 121 7.56 -11.45 2.18
N PHE A 122 8.10 -10.47 1.46
CA PHE A 122 7.85 -10.35 0.02
C PHE A 122 8.61 -11.40 -0.81
N ASP A 123 9.67 -11.98 -0.25
CA ASP A 123 10.43 -13.01 -0.97
C ASP A 123 9.64 -14.32 -1.07
N SER A 124 8.88 -14.65 -0.03
CA SER A 124 8.06 -15.87 0.00
C SER A 124 6.59 -15.63 -0.27
N GLY A 125 6.12 -14.39 -0.11
CA GLY A 125 4.71 -14.06 -0.16
C GLY A 125 3.94 -14.36 1.13
N MET A 126 4.64 -14.70 2.20
CA MET A 126 4.00 -15.03 3.47
C MET A 126 3.60 -13.78 4.24
N ILE A 127 2.41 -13.84 4.81
CA ILE A 127 1.83 -12.78 5.63
C ILE A 127 1.54 -13.37 7.00
N TYR A 128 2.12 -12.79 8.04
CA TYR A 128 1.97 -13.28 9.42
C TYR A 128 1.19 -12.27 10.25
N ASN A 129 0.02 -12.68 10.75
CA ASN A 129 -0.72 -11.88 11.71
C ASN A 129 -0.20 -12.21 13.10
N ARG A 130 0.65 -11.35 13.65
CA ARG A 130 1.30 -11.58 14.94
C ARG A 130 0.33 -11.44 16.11
N THR A 131 -0.71 -10.62 15.97
CA THR A 131 -1.72 -10.45 17.01
C THR A 131 -2.53 -11.73 17.22
N LYS A 132 -2.92 -12.40 16.13
CA LYS A 132 -3.76 -13.59 16.20
C LYS A 132 -3.00 -14.91 16.07
N GLY A 133 -1.72 -14.87 15.71
CA GLY A 133 -0.93 -16.06 15.50
C GLY A 133 -1.32 -16.83 14.26
N THR A 134 -1.88 -16.16 13.25
CA THR A 134 -2.28 -16.79 11.99
C THR A 134 -1.33 -16.39 10.87
N GLU A 135 -1.34 -17.15 9.78
CA GLU A 135 -0.52 -16.84 8.62
C GLU A 135 -1.28 -17.10 7.33
N PHE A 136 -0.90 -16.38 6.29
CA PHE A 136 -1.53 -16.47 4.99
C PHE A 136 -0.44 -16.45 3.93
N LYS A 137 -0.71 -17.05 2.78
CA LYS A 137 0.23 -17.01 1.66
C LYS A 137 -0.38 -16.22 0.52
N GLY A 138 0.24 -15.08 0.22
CA GLY A 138 -0.04 -14.31 -0.98
C GLY A 138 0.91 -14.71 -2.09
N GLN A 139 0.85 -13.97 -3.19
CA GLN A 139 1.74 -14.22 -4.31
C GLN A 139 3.07 -13.51 -4.09
N ALA A 140 4.17 -14.27 -4.14
CA ALA A 140 5.51 -13.69 -4.05
C ALA A 140 5.77 -12.79 -5.26
N PHE A 141 6.52 -11.71 -5.04
CA PHE A 141 6.91 -10.83 -6.13
C PHE A 141 7.98 -11.49 -7.01
N PRO A 142 7.89 -11.35 -8.34
CA PRO A 142 9.02 -11.66 -9.21
C PRO A 142 10.25 -10.84 -8.81
N GLU A 143 11.44 -11.38 -9.08
CA GLU A 143 12.68 -10.73 -8.67
C GLU A 143 12.81 -9.29 -9.20
N PHE A 144 12.42 -9.07 -10.46
CA PHE A 144 12.52 -7.71 -11.03
C PHE A 144 11.63 -6.70 -10.31
N MET A 145 10.43 -7.12 -9.85
CA MET A 145 9.54 -6.25 -9.08
C MET A 145 10.13 -5.92 -7.72
N GLN A 146 10.76 -6.90 -7.07
CA GLN A 146 11.44 -6.66 -5.80
C GLN A 146 12.56 -5.65 -5.94
N LYS A 147 13.31 -5.71 -7.05
CA LYS A 147 14.38 -4.75 -7.32
C LYS A 147 13.87 -3.34 -7.53
N ILE A 148 12.74 -3.19 -8.25
CA ILE A 148 12.11 -1.88 -8.45
C ILE A 148 11.67 -1.29 -7.11
N ILE A 149 11.03 -2.10 -6.27
CA ILE A 149 10.54 -1.65 -4.96
C ILE A 149 11.73 -1.29 -4.03
N LYS A 150 12.77 -2.09 -4.01
CA LYS A 150 13.97 -1.81 -3.20
C LYS A 150 14.66 -0.52 -3.62
N ALA A 151 14.60 -0.18 -4.91
CA ALA A 151 15.15 1.06 -5.45
C ALA A 151 14.21 2.26 -5.26
N GLU A 152 13.05 2.03 -4.64
CA GLU A 152 12.01 3.03 -4.40
C GLU A 152 11.37 3.57 -5.67
N GLY A 153 11.23 2.72 -6.67
CA GLY A 153 10.49 3.03 -7.89
C GLY A 153 11.26 2.72 -9.16
N LEU A 154 10.55 2.72 -10.28
CA LEU A 154 11.10 2.35 -11.58
C LEU A 154 12.20 3.30 -12.04
N ILE A 155 11.97 4.60 -11.92
CA ILE A 155 12.96 5.61 -12.36
C ILE A 155 14.25 5.48 -11.55
N SER A 156 14.13 5.37 -10.23
CA SER A 156 15.30 5.18 -9.36
C SER A 156 16.02 3.88 -9.65
N TYR A 157 15.28 2.81 -9.96
CA TYR A 157 15.86 1.52 -10.33
C TYR A 157 16.69 1.63 -11.61
N ILE A 158 16.16 2.29 -12.63
CA ILE A 158 16.86 2.49 -13.90
C ILE A 158 18.13 3.31 -13.68
N ASN A 159 18.03 4.41 -12.94
CA ASN A 159 19.16 5.30 -12.67
C ASN A 159 20.23 4.63 -11.80
N GLY A 160 19.82 3.81 -10.85
CA GLY A 160 20.75 3.11 -9.95
C GLY A 160 21.52 1.97 -10.59
N LYS A 161 21.15 1.56 -11.80
CA LYS A 161 21.87 0.51 -12.53
C LYS A 161 23.16 0.98 -13.16
N ASN A 162 23.34 2.27 -13.26
CA ASN A 162 24.49 2.84 -13.96
C ASN A 162 25.76 2.86 -13.10
#